data_e3ad8b9a78f461ffceba0b5703fa0173
#
_entry.id   e3ad8b9a78f461ffceba0b5703fa0173
#
_cell.length_a   1.000
_cell.length_b   1.000
_cell.length_c   1.000
_cell.angle_alpha   90.00
_cell.angle_beta   90.00
_cell.angle_gamma   90.00
#
_symmetry.space_group_name_H-M   'P 1'
#
loop_
_entity.id
_entity.type
_entity.pdbx_description
1 polymer ?
#
loop_
_entity_poly.entity_id
_entity_poly.type
_entity_poly.pdbx_seq_one_letter_code
_entity_poly.pdbx_strand_id
1 'polypeptide(L)'
;MFSMSATSIALEARWKLLSDFVQTVCAGRDESHGHEHMKTVAEMSSFLIQQDYTDRRHYRHLLQDAITAAWLHDIADHKYDHDGVLEKRLDEFGAANIPNYADIKQVIKYVSYSTENKALLAGTPLDFDKLLTPYYALVRHIVSDADKLQAIGKIGVTRALTYTRDANPTFTEAQVIAEVRKHADDKLLRLSTQFIRTHTARALARKEHEEMKEWLAQITTAVEQ
;
A
#
# COMPACT_ATOMS: atom_id res chain seq x y z
N MET A 1 0.04 3.60 37.17
CA MET A 1 0.43 2.53 36.23
C MET A 1 -0.88 2.05 35.57
N PHE A 2 -1.22 2.51 34.37
CA PHE A 2 -2.43 2.05 33.66
C PHE A 2 -2.19 0.62 33.18
N SER A 3 -2.99 -0.32 33.67
CA SER A 3 -2.98 -1.71 33.18
C SER A 3 -3.44 -1.70 31.71
N MET A 4 -2.57 -2.12 30.80
CA MET A 4 -2.96 -2.33 29.40
C MET A 4 -4.04 -3.40 29.32
N SER A 5 -5.06 -3.20 28.49
CA SER A 5 -6.11 -4.20 28.30
C SER A 5 -5.55 -5.45 27.64
N ALA A 6 -6.10 -6.63 27.92
CA ALA A 6 -5.73 -7.89 27.24
C ALA A 6 -5.81 -7.78 25.71
N THR A 7 -6.66 -6.90 25.22
CA THR A 7 -6.84 -6.56 23.79
C THR A 7 -5.62 -5.84 23.21
N SER A 8 -5.06 -4.86 23.95
CA SER A 8 -3.87 -4.12 23.53
C SER A 8 -2.67 -5.05 23.44
N ILE A 9 -2.51 -5.91 24.45
CA ILE A 9 -1.41 -6.90 24.52
C ILE A 9 -1.47 -7.87 23.34
N ALA A 10 -2.67 -8.36 22.97
CA ALA A 10 -2.83 -9.28 21.85
C ALA A 10 -2.52 -8.62 20.50
N LEU A 11 -2.87 -7.33 20.33
CA LEU A 11 -2.57 -6.58 19.11
C LEU A 11 -1.06 -6.29 18.98
N GLU A 12 -0.41 -5.93 20.08
CA GLU A 12 1.04 -5.71 20.10
C GLU A 12 1.83 -6.99 19.82
N ALA A 13 1.41 -8.12 20.39
CA ALA A 13 2.03 -9.42 20.13
C ALA A 13 1.90 -9.80 18.65
N ARG A 14 0.73 -9.57 18.04
CA ARG A 14 0.52 -9.79 16.60
C ARG A 14 1.38 -8.86 15.75
N TRP A 15 1.41 -7.58 16.09
CA TRP A 15 2.26 -6.61 15.40
C TRP A 15 3.73 -7.04 15.40
N LYS A 16 4.25 -7.39 16.57
CA LYS A 16 5.63 -7.86 16.70
C LYS A 16 5.89 -9.12 15.86
N LEU A 17 5.01 -10.09 15.93
CA LEU A 17 5.13 -11.34 15.16
C LEU A 17 5.22 -11.09 13.65
N LEU A 18 4.34 -10.22 13.12
CA LEU A 18 4.33 -9.84 11.71
C LEU A 18 5.58 -9.04 11.32
N SER A 19 5.97 -8.08 12.14
CA SER A 19 7.16 -7.26 11.93
C SER A 19 8.43 -8.10 11.89
N ASP A 20 8.61 -9.02 12.82
CA ASP A 20 9.79 -9.91 12.88
C ASP A 20 9.86 -10.81 11.64
N PHE A 21 8.73 -11.36 11.18
CA PHE A 21 8.66 -12.14 9.96
C PHE A 21 9.04 -11.32 8.72
N VAL A 22 8.42 -10.14 8.55
CA VAL A 22 8.68 -9.25 7.41
C VAL A 22 10.13 -8.78 7.41
N GLN A 23 10.69 -8.41 8.56
CA GLN A 23 12.09 -8.02 8.67
C GLN A 23 13.04 -9.12 8.19
N THR A 24 12.69 -10.38 8.48
CA THR A 24 13.50 -11.53 8.06
C THR A 24 13.38 -11.81 6.57
N VAL A 25 12.18 -11.76 5.99
CA VAL A 25 11.96 -12.17 4.59
C VAL A 25 12.20 -11.04 3.59
N CYS A 26 12.11 -9.79 4.02
CA CYS A 26 12.35 -8.61 3.18
C CYS A 26 13.73 -7.97 3.40
N ALA A 27 14.64 -8.67 4.09
CA ALA A 27 15.99 -8.18 4.28
C ALA A 27 16.68 -7.86 2.94
N GLY A 28 17.21 -6.63 2.82
CA GLY A 28 17.89 -6.18 1.61
C GLY A 28 16.98 -5.60 0.51
N ARG A 29 15.66 -5.53 0.71
CA ARG A 29 14.77 -4.80 -0.19
C ARG A 29 14.95 -3.30 -0.08
N ASP A 30 14.62 -2.59 -1.15
CA ASP A 30 14.57 -1.14 -1.15
C ASP A 30 13.47 -0.58 -0.21
N GLU A 31 13.55 0.72 0.08
CA GLU A 31 12.63 1.39 1.00
C GLU A 31 11.16 1.33 0.57
N SER A 32 10.88 1.16 -0.74
CA SER A 32 9.52 1.16 -1.28
C SER A 32 8.79 -0.19 -1.15
N HIS A 33 9.52 -1.28 -0.82
CA HIS A 33 8.98 -2.64 -0.73
C HIS A 33 9.55 -3.42 0.48
N GLY A 34 10.26 -2.72 1.36
CA GLY A 34 10.89 -3.27 2.55
C GLY A 34 10.02 -3.21 3.80
N HIS A 35 10.62 -3.56 4.93
CA HIS A 35 9.96 -3.57 6.24
C HIS A 35 9.28 -2.24 6.60
N GLU A 36 9.96 -1.09 6.39
CA GLU A 36 9.41 0.22 6.74
C GLU A 36 8.20 0.61 5.89
N HIS A 37 8.15 0.22 4.61
CA HIS A 37 6.97 0.39 3.79
C HIS A 37 5.77 -0.35 4.38
N MET A 38 5.91 -1.65 4.65
CA MET A 38 4.80 -2.47 5.18
C MET A 38 4.35 -1.99 6.56
N LYS A 39 5.28 -1.55 7.41
CA LYS A 39 4.98 -0.91 8.69
C LYS A 39 4.13 0.34 8.49
N THR A 40 4.54 1.23 7.59
CA THR A 40 3.83 2.47 7.30
C THR A 40 2.43 2.21 6.74
N VAL A 41 2.27 1.20 5.86
CA VAL A 41 0.94 0.78 5.35
C VAL A 41 0.08 0.24 6.49
N ALA A 42 0.63 -0.53 7.43
CA ALA A 42 -0.11 -1.03 8.59
C ALA A 42 -0.53 0.09 9.56
N GLU A 43 0.34 1.07 9.80
CA GLU A 43 0.04 2.27 10.60
C GLU A 43 -1.05 3.12 9.94
N MET A 44 -0.95 3.36 8.62
CA MET A 44 -1.96 4.10 7.86
C MET A 44 -3.30 3.35 7.82
N SER A 45 -3.29 2.03 7.64
CA SER A 45 -4.52 1.20 7.72
C SER A 45 -5.20 1.35 9.07
N SER A 46 -4.42 1.33 10.16
CA SER A 46 -4.92 1.53 11.52
C SER A 46 -5.53 2.92 11.70
N PHE A 47 -4.88 3.95 11.17
CA PHE A 47 -5.38 5.33 11.18
C PHE A 47 -6.70 5.46 10.43
N LEU A 48 -6.81 4.93 9.21
CA LEU A 48 -8.03 4.98 8.40
C LEU A 48 -9.21 4.31 9.12
N ILE A 49 -8.97 3.17 9.77
CA ILE A 49 -9.99 2.47 10.57
C ILE A 49 -10.43 3.33 11.75
N GLN A 50 -9.51 4.00 12.45
CA GLN A 50 -9.85 4.86 13.58
C GLN A 50 -10.71 6.06 13.17
N GLN A 51 -10.51 6.58 11.97
CA GLN A 51 -11.27 7.73 11.46
C GLN A 51 -12.65 7.34 10.93
N ASP A 52 -12.74 6.24 10.19
CA ASP A 52 -13.95 5.89 9.42
C ASP A 52 -14.88 4.91 10.16
N TYR A 53 -14.38 4.12 11.14
CA TYR A 53 -15.14 3.02 11.74
C TYR A 53 -15.16 3.12 13.26
N THR A 54 -16.23 3.68 13.80
CA THR A 54 -16.40 3.90 15.26
C THR A 54 -17.17 2.80 15.97
N ASP A 55 -17.85 1.89 15.25
CA ASP A 55 -18.56 0.76 15.86
C ASP A 55 -17.59 -0.26 16.46
N ARG A 56 -17.50 -0.26 17.79
CA ARG A 56 -16.57 -1.07 18.56
C ARG A 56 -16.77 -2.59 18.42
N ARG A 57 -17.93 -3.06 17.95
CA ARG A 57 -18.22 -4.51 17.90
C ARG A 57 -17.37 -5.25 16.88
N HIS A 58 -17.14 -4.65 15.72
CA HIS A 58 -16.35 -5.23 14.63
C HIS A 58 -14.97 -4.59 14.49
N TYR A 59 -14.74 -3.45 15.14
CA TYR A 59 -13.50 -2.66 15.07
C TYR A 59 -12.23 -3.50 15.30
N ARG A 60 -12.28 -4.36 16.33
CA ARG A 60 -11.11 -5.15 16.73
C ARG A 60 -10.67 -6.15 15.65
N HIS A 61 -11.63 -6.88 15.10
CA HIS A 61 -11.34 -7.85 14.03
C HIS A 61 -10.90 -7.14 12.76
N LEU A 62 -11.57 -6.05 12.38
CA LEU A 62 -11.20 -5.23 11.23
C LEU A 62 -9.76 -4.72 11.36
N LEU A 63 -9.39 -4.21 12.54
CA LEU A 63 -8.04 -3.71 12.80
C LEU A 63 -7.00 -4.83 12.72
N GLN A 64 -7.27 -5.99 13.31
CA GLN A 64 -6.35 -7.14 13.27
C GLN A 64 -6.14 -7.65 11.86
N ASP A 65 -7.21 -7.79 11.07
CA ASP A 65 -7.14 -8.32 9.71
C ASP A 65 -6.48 -7.31 8.76
N ALA A 66 -6.80 -6.02 8.88
CA ALA A 66 -6.17 -4.98 8.08
C ALA A 66 -4.66 -4.85 8.39
N ILE A 67 -4.26 -4.85 9.66
CA ILE A 67 -2.84 -4.86 10.04
C ILE A 67 -2.15 -6.11 9.49
N THR A 68 -2.79 -7.29 9.60
CA THR A 68 -2.20 -8.53 9.10
C THR A 68 -2.01 -8.47 7.59
N ALA A 69 -3.03 -8.06 6.84
CA ALA A 69 -2.94 -7.93 5.39
C ALA A 69 -1.92 -6.86 4.97
N ALA A 70 -1.86 -5.72 5.68
CA ALA A 70 -0.92 -4.65 5.41
C ALA A 70 0.55 -5.08 5.60
N TRP A 71 0.86 -5.81 6.66
CA TRP A 71 2.20 -6.35 6.87
C TRP A 71 2.62 -7.39 5.83
N LEU A 72 1.69 -8.11 5.22
CA LEU A 72 1.99 -9.26 4.38
C LEU A 72 1.80 -9.00 2.88
N HIS A 73 1.19 -7.86 2.48
CA HIS A 73 0.69 -7.65 1.12
C HIS A 73 1.77 -7.69 0.03
N ASP A 74 3.00 -7.34 0.35
CA ASP A 74 4.09 -7.20 -0.62
C ASP A 74 5.19 -8.28 -0.47
N ILE A 75 4.98 -9.28 0.42
CA ILE A 75 5.99 -10.34 0.68
C ILE A 75 6.34 -11.06 -0.61
N ALA A 76 5.34 -11.52 -1.35
CA ALA A 76 5.48 -12.28 -2.59
C ALA A 76 5.30 -11.40 -3.85
N ASP A 77 5.74 -10.13 -3.79
CA ASP A 77 5.75 -9.29 -4.99
C ASP A 77 6.68 -9.90 -6.06
N HIS A 78 6.16 -9.99 -7.29
CA HIS A 78 6.82 -10.62 -8.43
C HIS A 78 8.20 -10.05 -8.78
N LYS A 79 8.53 -8.85 -8.30
CA LYS A 79 9.87 -8.25 -8.45
C LYS A 79 10.92 -8.97 -7.60
N TYR A 80 10.50 -9.61 -6.53
CA TYR A 80 11.38 -10.26 -5.54
C TYR A 80 11.18 -11.77 -5.45
N ASP A 81 10.01 -12.27 -5.88
CA ASP A 81 9.65 -13.70 -5.83
C ASP A 81 9.62 -14.32 -7.24
N HIS A 82 10.80 -14.50 -7.83
CA HIS A 82 10.93 -15.06 -9.18
C HIS A 82 10.77 -16.59 -9.22
N ASP A 83 10.97 -17.25 -8.10
CA ASP A 83 11.00 -18.72 -7.97
C ASP A 83 9.89 -19.29 -7.05
N GLY A 84 9.01 -18.42 -6.53
CA GLY A 84 7.90 -18.81 -5.64
C GLY A 84 8.32 -19.16 -4.21
N VAL A 85 9.58 -18.90 -3.85
CA VAL A 85 10.10 -19.21 -2.51
C VAL A 85 9.49 -18.29 -1.45
N LEU A 86 9.30 -17.02 -1.76
CA LEU A 86 8.71 -16.07 -0.81
C LEU A 86 7.20 -16.33 -0.63
N GLU A 87 6.47 -16.67 -1.69
CA GLU A 87 5.08 -17.11 -1.58
C GLU A 87 4.95 -18.36 -0.69
N LYS A 88 5.81 -19.35 -0.87
CA LYS A 88 5.83 -20.54 -0.02
C LYS A 88 6.11 -20.21 1.44
N ARG A 89 7.10 -19.35 1.73
CA ARG A 89 7.39 -18.89 3.10
C ARG A 89 6.23 -18.13 3.72
N LEU A 90 5.55 -17.31 2.93
CA LEU A 90 4.35 -16.61 3.35
C LEU A 90 3.22 -17.58 3.72
N ASP A 91 3.01 -18.63 2.90
CA ASP A 91 2.00 -19.66 3.13
C ASP A 91 2.29 -20.47 4.40
N GLU A 92 3.53 -20.90 4.59
CA GLU A 92 3.96 -21.61 5.79
C GLU A 92 3.78 -20.77 7.06
N PHE A 93 4.21 -19.51 7.02
CA PHE A 93 4.03 -18.58 8.13
C PHE A 93 2.55 -18.33 8.42
N GLY A 94 1.76 -18.04 7.38
CA GLY A 94 0.35 -17.73 7.49
C GLY A 94 -0.45 -18.89 8.06
N ALA A 95 -0.24 -20.11 7.54
CA ALA A 95 -0.92 -21.32 8.03
C ALA A 95 -0.61 -21.62 9.50
N ALA A 96 0.61 -21.34 9.96
CA ALA A 96 1.02 -21.58 11.34
C ALA A 96 0.53 -20.53 12.33
N ASN A 97 0.33 -19.28 11.91
CA ASN A 97 0.19 -18.14 12.82
C ASN A 97 -1.10 -17.32 12.66
N ILE A 98 -1.84 -17.49 11.55
CA ILE A 98 -3.00 -16.66 11.21
C ILE A 98 -4.24 -17.55 11.00
N PRO A 99 -5.19 -17.58 11.95
CA PRO A 99 -6.33 -18.49 11.88
C PRO A 99 -7.17 -18.37 10.61
N ASN A 100 -7.34 -17.16 10.07
CA ASN A 100 -8.10 -16.86 8.85
C ASN A 100 -7.17 -16.57 7.65
N TYR A 101 -6.02 -17.24 7.58
CA TYR A 101 -5.01 -16.94 6.57
C TYR A 101 -5.51 -17.08 5.13
N ALA A 102 -6.38 -18.05 4.85
CA ALA A 102 -6.93 -18.22 3.51
C ALA A 102 -7.66 -16.96 3.01
N ASP A 103 -8.44 -16.31 3.88
CA ASP A 103 -9.15 -15.08 3.55
C ASP A 103 -8.17 -13.89 3.43
N ILE A 104 -7.21 -13.79 4.35
CA ILE A 104 -6.15 -12.76 4.29
C ILE A 104 -5.33 -12.90 3.00
N LYS A 105 -4.99 -14.11 2.57
CA LYS A 105 -4.29 -14.35 1.30
C LYS A 105 -5.11 -13.87 0.10
N GLN A 106 -6.44 -14.05 0.12
CA GLN A 106 -7.31 -13.50 -0.92
C GLN A 106 -7.32 -11.96 -0.90
N VAL A 107 -7.35 -11.33 0.27
CA VAL A 107 -7.23 -9.87 0.40
C VAL A 107 -5.92 -9.38 -0.23
N ILE A 108 -4.79 -9.95 0.18
CA ILE A 108 -3.44 -9.58 -0.30
C ILE A 108 -3.35 -9.62 -1.82
N LYS A 109 -3.89 -10.67 -2.45
CA LYS A 109 -3.91 -10.83 -3.92
C LYS A 109 -4.47 -9.62 -4.67
N TYR A 110 -5.38 -8.88 -4.06
CA TYR A 110 -6.09 -7.77 -4.70
C TYR A 110 -5.70 -6.38 -4.16
N VAL A 111 -4.69 -6.24 -3.33
CA VAL A 111 -4.20 -4.94 -2.81
C VAL A 111 -3.54 -4.13 -3.92
N SER A 112 -2.73 -4.77 -4.77
CA SER A 112 -1.88 -4.12 -5.76
C SER A 112 -2.65 -3.25 -6.77
N TYR A 113 -2.15 -2.02 -6.99
CA TYR A 113 -2.58 -1.16 -8.08
C TYR A 113 -2.45 -1.83 -9.46
N SER A 114 -1.33 -2.54 -9.69
CA SER A 114 -1.05 -3.15 -10.99
C SER A 114 -2.11 -4.17 -11.38
N THR A 115 -2.56 -5.00 -10.44
CA THR A 115 -3.64 -5.98 -10.65
C THR A 115 -4.96 -5.29 -11.01
N GLU A 116 -5.33 -4.25 -10.27
CA GLU A 116 -6.57 -3.52 -10.49
C GLU A 116 -6.55 -2.73 -11.79
N ASN A 117 -5.45 -2.02 -12.09
CA ASN A 117 -5.31 -1.25 -13.33
C ASN A 117 -5.26 -2.13 -14.58
N LYS A 118 -4.60 -3.28 -14.51
CA LYS A 118 -4.57 -4.25 -15.63
C LYS A 118 -5.98 -4.74 -15.99
N ALA A 119 -6.79 -5.07 -14.98
CA ALA A 119 -8.17 -5.49 -15.20
C ALA A 119 -9.03 -4.34 -15.78
N LEU A 120 -8.86 -3.11 -15.27
CA LEU A 120 -9.55 -1.94 -15.78
C LEU A 120 -9.21 -1.67 -17.24
N LEU A 121 -7.92 -1.70 -17.62
CA LEU A 121 -7.47 -1.50 -19.01
C LEU A 121 -7.93 -2.61 -19.95
N ALA A 122 -8.11 -3.83 -19.45
CA ALA A 122 -8.66 -4.95 -20.21
C ALA A 122 -10.20 -4.88 -20.38
N GLY A 123 -10.87 -3.83 -19.84
CA GLY A 123 -12.33 -3.71 -19.90
C GLY A 123 -13.08 -4.66 -18.96
N THR A 124 -12.39 -5.29 -18.02
CA THR A 124 -12.92 -6.25 -17.03
C THR A 124 -12.63 -5.78 -15.62
N PRO A 125 -13.16 -4.62 -15.18
CA PRO A 125 -12.87 -4.07 -13.86
C PRO A 125 -13.24 -5.07 -12.75
N LEU A 126 -12.40 -5.13 -11.71
CA LEU A 126 -12.60 -6.05 -10.59
C LEU A 126 -13.77 -5.58 -9.72
N ASP A 127 -14.72 -6.49 -9.51
CA ASP A 127 -15.83 -6.34 -8.56
C ASP A 127 -15.44 -7.05 -7.26
N PHE A 128 -14.90 -6.29 -6.31
CA PHE A 128 -14.37 -6.85 -5.07
C PHE A 128 -15.46 -7.44 -4.17
N ASP A 129 -16.70 -6.97 -4.26
CA ASP A 129 -17.82 -7.53 -3.48
C ASP A 129 -18.24 -8.92 -4.00
N LYS A 130 -17.91 -9.24 -5.26
CA LYS A 130 -18.08 -10.58 -5.82
C LYS A 130 -16.86 -11.49 -5.62
N LEU A 131 -15.67 -10.90 -5.58
CA LEU A 131 -14.41 -11.65 -5.45
C LEU A 131 -14.09 -12.01 -4.00
N LEU A 132 -14.58 -11.20 -3.06
CA LEU A 132 -14.38 -11.33 -1.62
C LEU A 132 -15.74 -11.26 -0.93
N THR A 133 -15.81 -11.63 0.36
CA THR A 133 -17.00 -11.27 1.16
C THR A 133 -17.01 -9.75 1.39
N PRO A 134 -18.17 -9.11 1.66
CA PRO A 134 -18.23 -7.66 1.93
C PRO A 134 -17.26 -7.21 3.04
N TYR A 135 -17.06 -8.04 4.06
CA TYR A 135 -16.09 -7.76 5.12
C TYR A 135 -14.66 -7.74 4.61
N TYR A 136 -14.23 -8.74 3.85
CA TYR A 136 -12.86 -8.79 3.31
C TYR A 136 -12.63 -7.83 2.14
N ALA A 137 -13.68 -7.46 1.41
CA ALA A 137 -13.63 -6.35 0.45
C ALA A 137 -13.32 -5.03 1.16
N LEU A 138 -13.92 -4.79 2.33
CA LEU A 138 -13.61 -3.63 3.18
C LEU A 138 -12.17 -3.66 3.68
N VAL A 139 -11.68 -4.80 4.22
CA VAL A 139 -10.27 -4.97 4.63
C VAL A 139 -9.33 -4.64 3.45
N ARG A 140 -9.62 -5.20 2.27
CA ARG A 140 -8.88 -4.91 1.03
C ARG A 140 -8.87 -3.42 0.69
N HIS A 141 -10.01 -2.74 0.78
CA HIS A 141 -10.10 -1.32 0.44
C HIS A 141 -9.21 -0.48 1.36
N ILE A 142 -9.27 -0.73 2.67
CA ILE A 142 -8.47 -0.03 3.67
C ILE A 142 -6.97 -0.21 3.39
N VAL A 143 -6.52 -1.45 3.22
CA VAL A 143 -5.09 -1.75 3.00
C VAL A 143 -4.60 -1.20 1.67
N SER A 144 -5.39 -1.37 0.61
CA SER A 144 -5.06 -0.86 -0.73
C SER A 144 -5.03 0.67 -0.78
N ASP A 145 -5.91 1.35 -0.05
CA ASP A 145 -5.90 2.80 0.07
C ASP A 145 -4.68 3.29 0.86
N ALA A 146 -4.34 2.60 1.96
CA ALA A 146 -3.16 2.89 2.77
C ALA A 146 -1.87 2.76 1.95
N ASP A 147 -1.72 1.69 1.16
CA ASP A 147 -0.59 1.50 0.24
C ASP A 147 -0.51 2.61 -0.82
N LYS A 148 -1.63 2.92 -1.47
CA LYS A 148 -1.68 3.95 -2.51
C LYS A 148 -1.39 5.35 -1.98
N LEU A 149 -1.80 5.68 -0.74
CA LEU A 149 -1.47 6.95 -0.09
C LEU A 149 0.04 7.11 0.11
N GLN A 150 0.81 6.02 0.26
CA GLN A 150 2.28 6.08 0.33
C GLN A 150 2.95 6.32 -1.03
N ALA A 151 2.21 6.16 -2.12
CA ALA A 151 2.73 6.29 -3.49
C ALA A 151 2.41 7.65 -4.14
N ILE A 152 1.57 8.49 -3.52
CA ILE A 152 1.13 9.78 -4.08
C ILE A 152 1.74 10.97 -3.32
N GLY A 153 1.38 12.18 -3.74
CA GLY A 153 1.86 13.42 -3.14
C GLY A 153 3.31 13.72 -3.51
N LYS A 154 3.90 14.63 -2.75
CA LYS A 154 5.29 15.05 -2.94
C LYS A 154 6.28 13.88 -2.83
N ILE A 155 6.03 12.94 -1.93
CA ILE A 155 6.87 11.75 -1.73
C ILE A 155 6.86 10.89 -3.00
N GLY A 156 5.70 10.65 -3.59
CA GLY A 156 5.58 9.86 -4.82
C GLY A 156 6.35 10.47 -5.99
N VAL A 157 6.23 11.77 -6.19
CA VAL A 157 6.98 12.48 -7.26
C VAL A 157 8.48 12.51 -6.96
N THR A 158 8.90 12.70 -5.69
CA THR A 158 10.33 12.65 -5.30
C THR A 158 10.93 11.27 -5.61
N ARG A 159 10.23 10.19 -5.26
CA ARG A 159 10.66 8.82 -5.59
C ARG A 159 10.77 8.61 -7.11
N ALA A 160 9.81 9.11 -7.87
CA ALA A 160 9.85 9.03 -9.33
C ALA A 160 11.05 9.80 -9.91
N LEU A 161 11.37 10.99 -9.38
CA LEU A 161 12.56 11.75 -9.76
C LEU A 161 13.85 10.98 -9.50
N THR A 162 14.02 10.46 -8.28
CA THR A 162 15.19 9.69 -7.89
C THR A 162 15.35 8.46 -8.79
N TYR A 163 14.28 7.67 -8.91
CA TYR A 163 14.30 6.47 -9.75
C TYR A 163 14.64 6.78 -11.22
N THR A 164 14.04 7.84 -11.79
CA THR A 164 14.28 8.20 -13.20
C THR A 164 15.72 8.63 -13.44
N ARG A 165 16.32 9.39 -12.50
CA ARG A 165 17.74 9.77 -12.57
C ARG A 165 18.67 8.56 -12.49
N ASP A 166 18.41 7.67 -11.52
CA ASP A 166 19.25 6.48 -11.30
C ASP A 166 19.16 5.50 -12.48
N ALA A 167 17.97 5.31 -13.03
CA ALA A 167 17.73 4.43 -14.17
C ALA A 167 18.27 5.00 -15.51
N ASN A 168 18.43 6.32 -15.61
CA ASN A 168 18.83 7.01 -16.84
C ASN A 168 19.93 8.04 -16.59
N PRO A 169 21.15 7.61 -16.25
CA PRO A 169 22.24 8.52 -15.84
C PRO A 169 22.71 9.48 -16.95
N THR A 170 22.28 9.27 -18.19
CA THR A 170 22.60 10.13 -19.35
C THR A 170 21.53 11.17 -19.67
N PHE A 171 20.38 11.12 -18.97
CA PHE A 171 19.30 12.08 -19.20
C PHE A 171 19.70 13.46 -18.69
N THR A 172 19.32 14.49 -19.46
CA THR A 172 19.32 15.87 -18.96
C THR A 172 18.19 16.03 -17.91
N GLU A 173 18.30 17.05 -17.07
CA GLU A 173 17.24 17.32 -16.07
C GLU A 173 15.87 17.54 -16.74
N ALA A 174 15.83 18.18 -17.90
CA ALA A 174 14.60 18.36 -18.69
C ALA A 174 13.98 17.00 -19.11
N GLN A 175 14.81 16.04 -19.52
CA GLN A 175 14.34 14.68 -19.86
C GLN A 175 13.84 13.93 -18.64
N VAL A 176 14.52 14.05 -17.49
CA VAL A 176 14.07 13.47 -16.23
C VAL A 176 12.70 14.01 -15.84
N ILE A 177 12.51 15.32 -15.87
CA ILE A 177 11.23 15.95 -15.51
C ILE A 177 10.13 15.56 -16.49
N ALA A 178 10.40 15.50 -17.80
CA ALA A 178 9.42 15.05 -18.79
C ALA A 178 8.93 13.61 -18.51
N GLU A 179 9.85 12.69 -18.19
CA GLU A 179 9.51 11.31 -17.87
C GLU A 179 8.73 11.19 -16.56
N VAL A 180 9.13 11.98 -15.53
CA VAL A 180 8.41 12.02 -14.25
C VAL A 180 6.99 12.57 -14.42
N ARG A 181 6.79 13.61 -15.24
CA ARG A 181 5.45 14.12 -15.55
C ARG A 181 4.59 13.06 -16.22
N LYS A 182 5.12 12.40 -17.24
CA LYS A 182 4.44 11.29 -17.91
C LYS A 182 4.04 10.20 -16.90
N HIS A 183 4.96 9.80 -16.03
CA HIS A 183 4.68 8.83 -14.97
C HIS A 183 3.59 9.33 -13.99
N ALA A 184 3.62 10.61 -13.65
CA ALA A 184 2.60 11.20 -12.79
C ALA A 184 1.21 11.16 -13.46
N ASP A 185 1.10 11.51 -14.73
CA ASP A 185 -0.16 11.45 -15.49
C ASP A 185 -0.63 10.01 -15.67
N ASP A 186 0.24 9.10 -16.01
CA ASP A 186 -0.08 7.69 -16.27
C ASP A 186 -0.48 6.92 -14.99
N LYS A 187 0.08 7.29 -13.82
CA LYS A 187 -0.11 6.57 -12.58
C LYS A 187 -0.50 7.44 -11.39
N LEU A 188 0.35 8.39 -10.95
CA LEU A 188 0.20 9.01 -9.63
C LEU A 188 -1.09 9.82 -9.49
N LEU A 189 -1.43 10.64 -10.49
CA LEU A 189 -2.67 11.41 -10.52
C LEU A 189 -3.90 10.52 -10.66
N ARG A 190 -3.79 9.39 -11.34
CA ARG A 190 -4.86 8.40 -11.45
C ARG A 190 -5.07 7.64 -10.14
N LEU A 191 -4.00 7.32 -9.40
CA LEU A 191 -4.12 6.69 -8.08
C LEU A 191 -5.03 7.50 -7.17
N SER A 192 -4.75 8.79 -7.04
CA SER A 192 -5.47 9.69 -6.14
C SER A 192 -6.95 9.90 -6.53
N THR A 193 -7.30 9.82 -7.83
CA THR A 193 -8.65 10.14 -8.32
C THR A 193 -9.53 8.93 -8.60
N GLN A 194 -8.94 7.78 -8.96
CA GLN A 194 -9.69 6.63 -9.46
C GLN A 194 -9.63 5.39 -8.55
N PHE A 195 -8.58 5.25 -7.74
CA PHE A 195 -8.27 4.00 -7.07
C PHE A 195 -8.38 4.03 -5.54
N ILE A 196 -8.69 5.19 -4.94
CA ILE A 196 -8.92 5.36 -3.49
C ILE A 196 -10.41 5.22 -3.19
N ARG A 197 -10.78 4.43 -2.18
CA ARG A 197 -12.17 4.03 -1.92
C ARG A 197 -12.74 4.47 -0.57
N THR A 198 -11.97 4.41 0.51
CA THR A 198 -12.46 4.75 1.86
C THR A 198 -12.61 6.25 2.04
N HIS A 199 -13.46 6.67 2.98
CA HIS A 199 -13.85 8.08 3.12
C HIS A 199 -12.67 8.98 3.48
N THR A 200 -11.96 8.67 4.56
CA THR A 200 -10.80 9.46 5.01
C THR A 200 -9.66 9.40 4.02
N ALA A 201 -9.39 8.22 3.41
CA ALA A 201 -8.35 8.12 2.38
C ALA A 201 -8.63 8.98 1.15
N ARG A 202 -9.89 9.10 0.71
CA ARG A 202 -10.27 10.01 -0.37
C ARG A 202 -10.05 11.48 0.00
N ALA A 203 -10.28 11.85 1.26
CA ALA A 203 -10.03 13.23 1.69
C ALA A 203 -8.53 13.56 1.69
N LEU A 204 -7.70 12.63 2.20
CA LEU A 204 -6.24 12.75 2.16
C LEU A 204 -5.73 12.78 0.71
N ALA A 205 -6.19 11.85 -0.13
CA ALA A 205 -5.76 11.75 -1.51
C ALA A 205 -6.08 13.01 -2.34
N ARG A 206 -7.20 13.68 -2.06
CA ARG A 206 -7.52 14.97 -2.73
C ARG A 206 -6.50 16.05 -2.38
N LYS A 207 -6.09 16.14 -1.12
CA LYS A 207 -5.07 17.11 -0.69
C LYS A 207 -3.73 16.81 -1.37
N GLU A 208 -3.27 15.55 -1.30
CA GLU A 208 -2.03 15.11 -1.94
C GLU A 208 -2.06 15.30 -3.47
N HIS A 209 -3.23 15.15 -4.10
CA HIS A 209 -3.41 15.38 -5.54
C HIS A 209 -3.14 16.83 -5.93
N GLU A 210 -3.71 17.79 -5.21
CA GLU A 210 -3.50 19.22 -5.51
C GLU A 210 -2.06 19.64 -5.21
N GLU A 211 -1.48 19.23 -4.09
CA GLU A 211 -0.07 19.46 -3.76
C GLU A 211 0.88 18.87 -4.83
N MET A 212 0.57 17.69 -5.33
CA MET A 212 1.34 17.02 -6.38
C MET A 212 1.29 17.80 -7.70
N LYS A 213 0.10 18.31 -8.09
CA LYS A 213 -0.06 19.14 -9.30
C LYS A 213 0.74 20.44 -9.20
N GLU A 214 0.65 21.12 -8.06
CA GLU A 214 1.40 22.34 -7.81
C GLU A 214 2.91 22.10 -7.90
N TRP A 215 3.39 21.02 -7.30
CA TRP A 215 4.81 20.69 -7.32
C TRP A 215 5.31 20.29 -8.71
N LEU A 216 4.55 19.49 -9.46
CA LEU A 216 4.84 19.17 -10.85
C LEU A 216 4.94 20.42 -11.74
N ALA A 217 4.09 21.42 -11.51
CA ALA A 217 4.17 22.70 -12.21
C ALA A 217 5.46 23.45 -11.86
N GLN A 218 5.82 23.52 -10.57
CA GLN A 218 7.04 24.20 -10.10
C GLN A 218 8.32 23.61 -10.67
N ILE A 219 8.49 22.28 -10.65
CA ILE A 219 9.71 21.64 -11.19
C ILE A 219 9.84 21.80 -12.70
N THR A 220 8.73 21.96 -13.42
CA THR A 220 8.75 22.21 -14.86
C THR A 220 9.26 23.61 -15.17
N THR A 221 8.72 24.63 -14.49
CA THR A 221 9.11 26.03 -14.69
C THR A 221 10.60 26.26 -14.36
N ALA A 222 11.13 25.52 -13.38
CA ALA A 222 12.54 25.64 -12.97
C ALA A 222 13.55 25.14 -14.03
N VAL A 223 13.12 24.36 -15.02
CA VAL A 223 13.99 23.80 -16.08
C VAL A 223 13.85 24.60 -17.39
N GLU A 224 12.78 25.36 -17.54
CA GLU A 224 12.56 26.23 -18.72
C GLU A 224 13.28 27.59 -18.61
N GLN A 225 13.88 27.90 -17.45
CA GLN A 225 14.68 29.11 -17.17
C GLN A 225 16.17 28.79 -17.23
#